data_0b302e3ab058c3f24b41077e97d86cf4
#
_entry.id   0b302e3ab058c3f24b41077e97d86cf4
#
_cell.length_a   1.000
_cell.length_b   1.000
_cell.length_c   1.000
_cell.angle_alpha   90.00
_cell.angle_beta   90.00
_cell.angle_gamma   90.00
#
_symmetry.space_group_name_H-M   'P 1'
#
loop_
_entity.id
_entity.type
_entity.pdbx_description
1 polymer ?
#
loop_
_entity_poly.entity_id
_entity_poly.type
_entity_poly.pdbx_seq_one_letter_code
_entity_poly.pdbx_strand_id
1 'polypeptide(L)'
;MILPGLATAHSHAFQRAMRGTAQRPGPQDFFSWRAQMYRVATSLTPESIDRISRVAFAELHAAGVRTVGEFHYIHHQADGTPYADRTLMSDVVVSAARAAGLRVSLLRVAYHRAGPGREAEPGQKRFCDPDVDTVLGDVDALRAKYENDPDVRVGVAPHSVRAVPPSWIPPLAEYARTHGLPFHMHVAEVAREIDECLAETKKRPVELLADLGVLSERFCGVHCTNILPHEARLLGEARAFACVCATTERDLGDGLPDLGALRASNVRLCTGIDSHVVTDPFDDMRALETHERLRTRTRVTFAPKNATPAEQLWREGSTHGATACGFDESSSPMIEIDPGHPTLALVEPGNLLDAIVFSGGVSLMTSR
;
A
#
# COMPACT_ATOMS: atom_id res chain seq x y z
N MET A 1 -22.02 -5.07 16.38
CA MET A 1 -21.25 -3.82 16.48
C MET A 1 -21.03 -3.28 15.07
N ILE A 2 -21.29 -2.00 14.85
CA ILE A 2 -21.08 -1.35 13.55
C ILE A 2 -19.79 -0.52 13.62
N LEU A 3 -18.89 -0.74 12.67
CA LEU A 3 -17.56 -0.10 12.63
C LEU A 3 -17.25 0.38 11.20
N PRO A 4 -16.37 1.40 11.02
CA PRO A 4 -15.84 1.71 9.70
C PRO A 4 -15.20 0.48 9.06
N GLY A 5 -15.50 0.23 7.79
CA GLY A 5 -14.90 -0.86 7.03
C GLY A 5 -13.39 -0.73 6.94
N LEU A 6 -12.69 -1.86 6.94
CA LEU A 6 -11.24 -1.88 6.84
C LEU A 6 -10.77 -1.31 5.49
N ALA A 7 -9.57 -0.76 5.48
CA ALA A 7 -8.95 -0.21 4.28
C ALA A 7 -7.52 -0.75 4.16
N THR A 8 -7.16 -1.18 2.95
CA THR A 8 -5.78 -1.46 2.61
C THR A 8 -5.28 -0.34 1.70
N ALA A 9 -4.34 0.49 2.18
CA ALA A 9 -3.86 1.65 1.44
C ALA A 9 -2.83 1.29 0.37
N HIS A 10 -2.39 0.04 0.33
CA HIS A 10 -1.43 -0.47 -0.64
C HIS A 10 -1.73 -1.93 -1.02
N SER A 11 -1.74 -2.21 -2.31
CA SER A 11 -2.08 -3.50 -2.89
C SER A 11 -1.47 -3.64 -4.28
N HIS A 12 -1.03 -4.86 -4.61
CA HIS A 12 -0.66 -5.30 -5.95
C HIS A 12 -1.47 -6.57 -6.27
N ALA A 13 -2.72 -6.41 -6.69
CA ALA A 13 -3.65 -7.52 -6.88
C ALA A 13 -3.07 -8.66 -7.74
N PHE A 14 -2.28 -8.34 -8.78
CA PHE A 14 -1.67 -9.35 -9.66
C PHE A 14 -0.67 -10.28 -8.94
N GLN A 15 -0.03 -9.82 -7.85
CA GLN A 15 0.94 -10.61 -7.10
C GLN A 15 0.30 -11.79 -6.35
N ARG A 16 -1.03 -11.76 -6.16
CA ARG A 16 -1.75 -12.92 -5.64
C ARG A 16 -1.46 -14.21 -6.45
N ALA A 17 -1.14 -14.08 -7.74
CA ALA A 17 -0.75 -15.23 -8.58
C ALA A 17 0.56 -15.91 -8.11
N MET A 18 1.32 -15.29 -7.22
CA MET A 18 2.57 -15.84 -6.67
C MET A 18 2.36 -16.75 -5.46
N ARG A 19 1.16 -16.84 -4.90
CA ARG A 19 0.90 -17.69 -3.73
C ARG A 19 1.36 -19.13 -3.95
N GLY A 20 2.12 -19.65 -2.98
CA GLY A 20 2.69 -21.00 -3.01
C GLY A 20 3.85 -21.19 -3.99
N THR A 21 4.27 -20.17 -4.73
CA THR A 21 5.40 -20.25 -5.65
C THR A 21 6.66 -19.53 -5.16
N ALA A 22 6.51 -18.55 -4.28
CA ALA A 22 7.61 -17.73 -3.77
C ALA A 22 8.34 -18.36 -2.56
N GLN A 23 7.69 -19.28 -1.83
CA GLN A 23 8.21 -19.94 -0.63
C GLN A 23 9.08 -21.16 -0.99
N ARG A 24 10.18 -20.94 -1.72
CA ARG A 24 11.08 -22.01 -2.15
C ARG A 24 12.50 -21.76 -1.63
N PRO A 25 13.25 -22.84 -1.27
CA PRO A 25 14.68 -22.71 -0.97
C PRO A 25 15.44 -22.12 -2.17
N GLY A 26 16.34 -21.18 -1.88
CA GLY A 26 17.13 -20.48 -2.89
C GLY A 26 17.87 -19.31 -2.26
N PRO A 27 18.44 -18.41 -3.05
CA PRO A 27 18.91 -17.12 -2.54
C PRO A 27 17.78 -16.45 -1.76
N GLN A 28 18.02 -16.19 -0.49
CA GLN A 28 17.03 -15.74 0.49
C GLN A 28 17.05 -14.22 0.56
N ASP A 29 16.68 -13.54 -0.54
CA ASP A 29 16.66 -12.09 -0.57
C ASP A 29 15.47 -11.54 -1.38
N PHE A 30 15.14 -10.29 -1.14
CA PHE A 30 14.13 -9.51 -1.88
C PHE A 30 14.30 -9.63 -3.40
N PHE A 31 15.53 -9.71 -3.92
CA PHE A 31 15.77 -9.71 -5.37
C PHE A 31 15.46 -11.05 -6.04
N SER A 32 15.60 -12.15 -5.32
CA SER A 32 15.18 -13.47 -5.80
C SER A 32 13.66 -13.57 -5.89
N TRP A 33 12.93 -13.04 -4.91
CA TRP A 33 11.49 -12.88 -4.94
C TRP A 33 11.06 -11.96 -6.09
N ARG A 34 11.72 -10.81 -6.26
CA ARG A 34 11.45 -9.86 -7.35
C ARG A 34 11.64 -10.49 -8.72
N ALA A 35 12.66 -11.31 -8.92
CA ALA A 35 12.87 -12.05 -10.16
C ALA A 35 11.72 -13.02 -10.46
N GLN A 36 11.15 -13.68 -9.44
CA GLN A 36 9.96 -14.50 -9.57
C GLN A 36 8.74 -13.65 -9.95
N MET A 37 8.57 -12.50 -9.30
CA MET A 37 7.49 -11.56 -9.59
C MET A 37 7.54 -11.08 -11.05
N TYR A 38 8.73 -10.75 -11.59
CA TYR A 38 8.87 -10.37 -13.00
C TYR A 38 8.47 -11.50 -13.96
N ARG A 39 8.82 -12.76 -13.64
CA ARG A 39 8.37 -13.91 -14.47
C ARG A 39 6.86 -14.03 -14.51
N VAL A 40 6.20 -13.89 -13.36
CA VAL A 40 4.73 -13.89 -13.32
C VAL A 40 4.20 -12.69 -14.08
N ALA A 41 4.64 -11.49 -13.75
CA ALA A 41 4.17 -10.25 -14.38
C ALA A 41 4.26 -10.31 -15.92
N THR A 42 5.39 -10.82 -16.48
CA THR A 42 5.59 -10.91 -17.94
C THR A 42 4.62 -11.86 -18.64
N SER A 43 4.07 -12.85 -17.94
CA SER A 43 3.13 -13.82 -18.50
C SER A 43 1.67 -13.37 -18.49
N LEU A 44 1.35 -12.25 -17.81
CA LEU A 44 -0.02 -11.82 -17.61
C LEU A 44 -0.60 -11.13 -18.86
N THR A 45 -1.87 -11.45 -19.15
CA THR A 45 -2.71 -10.81 -20.16
C THR A 45 -3.81 -10.00 -19.48
N PRO A 46 -4.54 -9.10 -20.16
CA PRO A 46 -5.69 -8.41 -19.59
C PRO A 46 -6.70 -9.37 -18.95
N GLU A 47 -7.00 -10.51 -19.59
CA GLU A 47 -7.95 -11.52 -19.09
C GLU A 47 -7.43 -12.22 -17.83
N SER A 48 -6.13 -12.51 -17.77
CA SER A 48 -5.54 -13.14 -16.57
C SER A 48 -5.47 -12.17 -15.40
N ILE A 49 -5.16 -10.88 -15.66
CA ILE A 49 -5.21 -9.83 -14.63
C ILE A 49 -6.63 -9.63 -14.11
N ASP A 50 -7.66 -9.57 -14.98
CA ASP A 50 -9.06 -9.50 -14.54
C ASP A 50 -9.39 -10.64 -13.59
N ARG A 51 -9.11 -11.87 -14.00
CA ARG A 51 -9.39 -13.06 -13.19
C ARG A 51 -8.68 -13.05 -11.84
N ILE A 52 -7.38 -12.70 -11.82
CA ILE A 52 -6.60 -12.66 -10.59
C ILE A 52 -7.10 -11.54 -9.67
N SER A 53 -7.32 -10.35 -10.21
CA SER A 53 -7.78 -9.17 -9.46
C SER A 53 -9.17 -9.40 -8.86
N ARG A 54 -10.10 -10.01 -9.61
CA ARG A 54 -11.43 -10.37 -9.07
C ARG A 54 -11.32 -11.28 -7.85
N VAL A 55 -10.45 -12.27 -7.89
CA VAL A 55 -10.25 -13.18 -6.75
C VAL A 55 -9.60 -12.44 -5.58
N ALA A 56 -8.55 -11.66 -5.82
CA ALA A 56 -7.87 -10.88 -4.80
C ALA A 56 -8.83 -9.90 -4.09
N PHE A 57 -9.62 -9.15 -4.86
CA PHE A 57 -10.55 -8.17 -4.32
C PHE A 57 -11.78 -8.81 -3.65
N ALA A 58 -12.26 -9.95 -4.13
CA ALA A 58 -13.30 -10.70 -3.45
C ALA A 58 -12.82 -11.21 -2.07
N GLU A 59 -11.57 -11.68 -1.96
CA GLU A 59 -10.97 -12.04 -0.67
C GLU A 59 -10.86 -10.84 0.27
N LEU A 60 -10.42 -9.67 -0.22
CA LEU A 60 -10.37 -8.44 0.57
C LEU A 60 -11.77 -8.05 1.07
N HIS A 61 -12.77 -8.05 0.19
CA HIS A 61 -14.14 -7.70 0.58
C HIS A 61 -14.67 -8.68 1.64
N ALA A 62 -14.45 -9.98 1.45
CA ALA A 62 -14.84 -11.01 2.42
C ALA A 62 -14.12 -10.85 3.77
N ALA A 63 -12.90 -10.30 3.78
CA ALA A 63 -12.13 -10.00 4.99
C ALA A 63 -12.54 -8.68 5.69
N GLY A 64 -13.58 -7.99 5.22
CA GLY A 64 -14.07 -6.75 5.82
C GLY A 64 -13.46 -5.48 5.22
N VAL A 65 -12.59 -5.58 4.22
CA VAL A 65 -12.06 -4.41 3.50
C VAL A 65 -13.17 -3.79 2.65
N ARG A 66 -13.22 -2.46 2.63
CA ARG A 66 -14.15 -1.68 1.83
C ARG A 66 -13.47 -0.65 0.95
N THR A 67 -12.19 -0.39 1.20
CA THR A 67 -11.38 0.56 0.41
C THR A 67 -10.02 -0.05 0.11
N VAL A 68 -9.57 0.03 -1.16
CA VAL A 68 -8.26 -0.44 -1.60
C VAL A 68 -7.50 0.65 -2.34
N GLY A 69 -6.24 0.85 -1.99
CA GLY A 69 -5.26 1.58 -2.77
C GLY A 69 -4.48 0.59 -3.64
N GLU A 70 -4.80 0.52 -4.92
CA GLU A 70 -4.14 -0.40 -5.84
C GLU A 70 -2.97 0.29 -6.53
N PHE A 71 -1.76 -0.10 -6.18
CA PHE A 71 -0.51 0.42 -6.71
C PHE A 71 -0.17 -0.30 -8.01
N HIS A 72 -0.75 0.19 -9.12
CA HIS A 72 -0.77 -0.51 -10.39
C HIS A 72 0.37 -0.09 -11.30
N TYR A 73 1.24 -1.02 -11.70
CA TYR A 73 2.40 -0.78 -12.57
C TYR A 73 2.51 -1.71 -13.77
N ILE A 74 1.50 -2.52 -14.08
CA ILE A 74 1.48 -3.31 -15.31
C ILE A 74 0.69 -2.53 -16.37
N HIS A 75 1.38 -1.79 -17.23
CA HIS A 75 0.74 -0.88 -18.19
C HIS A 75 0.77 -1.39 -19.62
N HIS A 76 1.85 -2.10 -19.99
CA HIS A 76 2.17 -2.43 -21.36
C HIS A 76 2.10 -3.93 -21.63
N GLN A 77 2.22 -4.33 -22.90
CA GLN A 77 2.44 -5.71 -23.33
C GLN A 77 3.78 -6.22 -22.74
N ALA A 78 4.01 -7.53 -22.82
CA ALA A 78 5.18 -8.16 -22.22
C ALA A 78 6.53 -7.62 -22.74
N ASP A 79 6.56 -7.17 -23.99
CA ASP A 79 7.74 -6.58 -24.64
C ASP A 79 7.94 -5.08 -24.34
N GLY A 80 6.98 -4.45 -23.65
CA GLY A 80 6.97 -3.03 -23.32
C GLY A 80 6.22 -2.16 -24.34
N THR A 81 5.63 -2.73 -25.38
CA THR A 81 4.79 -1.94 -26.31
C THR A 81 3.46 -1.57 -25.65
N PRO A 82 2.97 -0.33 -25.78
CA PRO A 82 1.69 0.06 -25.22
C PRO A 82 0.53 -0.70 -25.90
N TYR A 83 -0.56 -0.89 -25.16
CA TYR A 83 -1.83 -1.26 -25.75
C TYR A 83 -2.40 -0.08 -26.55
N ALA A 84 -3.33 -0.37 -27.48
CA ALA A 84 -4.01 0.68 -28.26
C ALA A 84 -4.78 1.65 -27.34
N ASP A 85 -5.41 1.14 -26.29
CA ASP A 85 -5.86 1.91 -25.14
C ASP A 85 -4.80 1.77 -24.05
N ARG A 86 -4.09 2.87 -23.75
CA ARG A 86 -3.00 2.88 -22.75
C ARG A 86 -3.50 2.63 -21.33
N THR A 87 -4.78 2.89 -21.08
CA THR A 87 -5.40 2.69 -19.74
C THR A 87 -6.03 1.32 -19.55
N LEU A 88 -6.03 0.47 -20.57
CA LEU A 88 -6.69 -0.84 -20.57
C LEU A 88 -6.42 -1.66 -19.31
N MET A 89 -5.14 -1.79 -18.92
CA MET A 89 -4.77 -2.62 -17.77
C MET A 89 -5.27 -2.02 -16.44
N SER A 90 -5.24 -0.70 -16.32
CA SER A 90 -5.80 0.04 -15.19
C SER A 90 -7.32 -0.14 -15.08
N ASP A 91 -8.01 -0.06 -16.23
CA ASP A 91 -9.48 -0.23 -16.29
C ASP A 91 -9.92 -1.63 -15.88
N VAL A 92 -9.16 -2.64 -16.30
CA VAL A 92 -9.41 -4.04 -15.90
C VAL A 92 -9.35 -4.19 -14.38
N VAL A 93 -8.35 -3.58 -13.74
CA VAL A 93 -8.17 -3.65 -12.29
C VAL A 93 -9.27 -2.87 -11.55
N VAL A 94 -9.60 -1.65 -12.00
CA VAL A 94 -10.69 -0.87 -11.43
C VAL A 94 -12.02 -1.61 -11.55
N SER A 95 -12.33 -2.18 -12.72
CA SER A 95 -13.53 -2.96 -12.95
C SER A 95 -13.62 -4.17 -12.00
N ALA A 96 -12.51 -4.88 -11.78
CA ALA A 96 -12.45 -6.01 -10.86
C ALA A 96 -12.73 -5.58 -9.40
N ALA A 97 -12.14 -4.46 -8.95
CA ALA A 97 -12.35 -3.93 -7.61
C ALA A 97 -13.82 -3.50 -7.40
N ARG A 98 -14.40 -2.78 -8.36
CA ARG A 98 -15.80 -2.34 -8.34
C ARG A 98 -16.76 -3.53 -8.32
N ALA A 99 -16.49 -4.55 -9.13
CA ALA A 99 -17.28 -5.78 -9.16
C ALA A 99 -17.26 -6.54 -7.82
N ALA A 100 -16.19 -6.42 -7.04
CA ALA A 100 -16.08 -6.96 -5.69
C ALA A 100 -16.76 -6.08 -4.62
N GLY A 101 -17.30 -4.90 -4.98
CA GLY A 101 -17.96 -3.97 -4.04
C GLY A 101 -16.97 -3.09 -3.25
N LEU A 102 -15.75 -2.91 -3.74
CA LEU A 102 -14.74 -2.06 -3.11
C LEU A 102 -14.76 -0.64 -3.68
N ARG A 103 -14.47 0.34 -2.84
CA ARG A 103 -13.93 1.62 -3.30
C ARG A 103 -12.48 1.42 -3.67
N VAL A 104 -12.03 2.02 -4.76
CA VAL A 104 -10.65 1.85 -5.25
C VAL A 104 -9.98 3.21 -5.50
N SER A 105 -8.79 3.38 -4.94
CA SER A 105 -7.85 4.39 -5.38
C SER A 105 -6.85 3.73 -6.32
N LEU A 106 -7.01 3.97 -7.62
CA LEU A 106 -6.07 3.50 -8.62
C LEU A 106 -4.85 4.41 -8.63
N LEU A 107 -3.73 3.92 -8.15
CA LEU A 107 -2.46 4.62 -8.13
C LEU A 107 -1.71 4.30 -9.42
N ARG A 108 -1.72 5.23 -10.39
CA ARG A 108 -0.99 5.09 -11.65
C ARG A 108 0.51 5.22 -11.38
N VAL A 109 1.21 4.11 -11.45
CA VAL A 109 2.63 4.06 -11.08
C VAL A 109 3.51 4.49 -12.24
N ALA A 110 4.43 5.42 -11.98
CA ALA A 110 5.54 5.75 -12.87
C ALA A 110 6.72 4.81 -12.59
N TYR A 111 7.25 4.21 -13.64
CA TYR A 111 8.42 3.33 -13.60
C TYR A 111 9.31 3.62 -14.81
N HIS A 112 10.64 3.62 -14.66
CA HIS A 112 11.53 4.00 -15.77
C HIS A 112 12.82 3.17 -15.85
N ARG A 113 13.41 2.76 -14.73
CA ARG A 113 14.76 2.19 -14.66
C ARG A 113 14.88 1.03 -13.68
N ALA A 114 15.91 0.20 -13.83
CA ALA A 114 16.21 -0.89 -12.88
C ALA A 114 16.87 -0.38 -11.58
N GLY A 115 17.48 0.79 -11.62
CA GLY A 115 18.17 1.44 -10.50
C GLY A 115 19.05 2.58 -10.99
N PRO A 116 19.73 3.30 -10.09
CA PRO A 116 20.63 4.38 -10.48
C PRO A 116 21.63 3.95 -11.56
N GLY A 117 21.67 4.69 -12.67
CA GLY A 117 22.55 4.43 -13.80
C GLY A 117 22.32 3.10 -14.54
N ARG A 118 21.20 2.41 -14.29
CA ARG A 118 20.88 1.11 -14.91
C ARG A 118 19.55 1.22 -15.68
N GLU A 119 19.60 0.89 -16.96
CA GLU A 119 18.40 0.78 -17.78
C GLU A 119 17.47 -0.33 -17.28
N ALA A 120 16.20 -0.27 -17.68
CA ALA A 120 15.21 -1.27 -17.34
C ALA A 120 15.60 -2.66 -17.90
N GLU A 121 15.53 -3.67 -17.05
CA GLU A 121 15.71 -5.07 -17.44
C GLU A 121 14.55 -5.55 -18.32
N PRO A 122 14.74 -6.62 -19.12
CA PRO A 122 13.68 -7.14 -20.00
C PRO A 122 12.36 -7.40 -19.27
N GLY A 123 12.41 -7.94 -18.02
CA GLY A 123 11.22 -8.20 -17.21
C GLY A 123 10.51 -6.95 -16.67
N GLN A 124 11.14 -5.78 -16.77
CA GLN A 124 10.59 -4.51 -16.31
C GLN A 124 9.94 -3.67 -17.42
N LYS A 125 10.22 -3.97 -18.68
CA LYS A 125 9.79 -3.15 -19.82
C LYS A 125 8.29 -2.85 -19.81
N ARG A 126 7.47 -3.80 -19.42
CA ARG A 126 6.01 -3.62 -19.37
C ARG A 126 5.51 -2.66 -18.29
N PHE A 127 6.39 -2.23 -17.40
CA PHE A 127 6.11 -1.23 -16.35
C PHE A 127 6.57 0.16 -16.76
N CYS A 128 7.54 0.25 -17.69
CA CYS A 128 8.32 1.44 -17.93
C CYS A 128 7.61 2.46 -18.82
N ASP A 129 7.62 3.68 -18.37
CA ASP A 129 7.20 4.86 -19.13
C ASP A 129 8.43 5.53 -19.77
N PRO A 130 8.28 6.14 -20.94
CA PRO A 130 9.36 6.88 -21.58
C PRO A 130 9.68 8.20 -20.88
N ASP A 131 8.66 8.88 -20.35
CA ASP A 131 8.75 10.20 -19.74
C ASP A 131 7.57 10.48 -18.78
N VAL A 132 7.68 11.61 -18.06
CA VAL A 132 6.68 12.08 -17.10
C VAL A 132 5.38 12.48 -17.79
N ASP A 133 5.45 13.08 -18.97
CA ASP A 133 4.27 13.58 -19.69
C ASP A 133 3.36 12.42 -20.10
N THR A 134 3.94 11.29 -20.48
CA THR A 134 3.21 10.04 -20.75
C THR A 134 2.46 9.54 -19.50
N VAL A 135 3.11 9.53 -18.34
CA VAL A 135 2.47 9.16 -17.07
C VAL A 135 1.30 10.07 -16.77
N LEU A 136 1.51 11.38 -16.85
CA LEU A 136 0.48 12.38 -16.55
C LEU A 136 -0.68 12.34 -17.54
N GLY A 137 -0.40 12.06 -18.82
CA GLY A 137 -1.44 11.86 -19.83
C GLY A 137 -2.34 10.65 -19.53
N ASP A 138 -1.76 9.54 -19.06
CA ASP A 138 -2.54 8.38 -18.62
C ASP A 138 -3.37 8.70 -17.36
N VAL A 139 -2.81 9.48 -16.42
CA VAL A 139 -3.56 9.94 -15.23
C VAL A 139 -4.74 10.82 -15.62
N ASP A 140 -4.56 11.76 -16.56
CA ASP A 140 -5.64 12.62 -17.06
C ASP A 140 -6.75 11.80 -17.73
N ALA A 141 -6.40 10.83 -18.56
CA ALA A 141 -7.36 9.94 -19.22
C ALA A 141 -8.19 9.14 -18.20
N LEU A 142 -7.52 8.57 -17.18
CA LEU A 142 -8.18 7.83 -16.11
C LEU A 142 -9.07 8.73 -15.25
N ARG A 143 -8.63 9.93 -14.91
CA ARG A 143 -9.42 10.91 -14.15
C ARG A 143 -10.70 11.31 -14.91
N ALA A 144 -10.57 11.62 -16.19
CA ALA A 144 -11.71 11.95 -17.04
C ALA A 144 -12.71 10.78 -17.13
N LYS A 145 -12.19 9.55 -17.25
CA LYS A 145 -13.03 8.34 -17.33
C LYS A 145 -13.84 8.09 -16.07
N TYR A 146 -13.24 8.29 -14.91
CA TYR A 146 -13.86 7.97 -13.61
C TYR A 146 -14.35 9.21 -12.85
N GLU A 147 -14.43 10.37 -13.48
CA GLU A 147 -14.83 11.64 -12.85
C GLU A 147 -16.14 11.55 -12.07
N ASN A 148 -17.11 10.80 -12.59
CA ASN A 148 -18.44 10.68 -12.02
C ASN A 148 -18.65 9.42 -11.15
N ASP A 149 -17.61 8.60 -10.92
CA ASP A 149 -17.71 7.45 -10.01
C ASP A 149 -17.24 7.85 -8.60
N PRO A 150 -18.14 7.98 -7.62
CA PRO A 150 -17.78 8.40 -6.26
C PRO A 150 -16.89 7.38 -5.52
N ASP A 151 -16.84 6.15 -6.01
CA ASP A 151 -16.08 5.06 -5.40
C ASP A 151 -14.75 4.79 -6.09
N VAL A 152 -14.38 5.61 -7.08
CA VAL A 152 -13.07 5.56 -7.72
C VAL A 152 -12.30 6.85 -7.44
N ARG A 153 -11.04 6.71 -7.09
CA ARG A 153 -10.05 7.79 -7.06
C ARG A 153 -8.89 7.41 -7.95
N VAL A 154 -8.28 8.40 -8.56
CA VAL A 154 -7.04 8.23 -9.33
C VAL A 154 -5.93 8.96 -8.60
N GLY A 155 -4.83 8.29 -8.35
CA GLY A 155 -3.65 8.86 -7.72
C GLY A 155 -2.41 8.73 -8.61
N VAL A 156 -1.34 9.36 -8.19
CA VAL A 156 -0.02 9.33 -8.84
C VAL A 156 0.97 8.63 -7.93
N ALA A 157 1.79 7.74 -8.49
CA ALA A 157 2.74 7.00 -7.68
C ALA A 157 4.09 6.79 -8.40
N PRO A 158 5.12 7.59 -8.14
CA PRO A 158 6.48 7.17 -8.47
C PRO A 158 6.77 5.85 -7.75
N HIS A 159 7.21 4.82 -8.48
CA HIS A 159 7.37 3.50 -7.85
C HIS A 159 8.27 3.57 -6.60
N SER A 160 9.46 4.09 -6.74
CA SER A 160 10.48 4.24 -5.68
C SER A 160 11.65 5.08 -6.20
N VAL A 161 12.54 5.56 -5.35
CA VAL A 161 13.79 6.23 -5.76
C VAL A 161 14.69 5.32 -6.60
N ARG A 162 14.52 4.01 -6.51
CA ARG A 162 15.21 3.01 -7.36
C ARG A 162 14.70 3.07 -8.80
N ALA A 163 13.39 3.10 -8.97
CA ALA A 163 12.72 2.85 -10.25
C ALA A 163 12.45 4.10 -11.08
N VAL A 164 12.51 5.29 -10.49
CA VAL A 164 12.38 6.55 -11.20
C VAL A 164 13.58 7.46 -10.92
N PRO A 165 14.01 8.27 -11.90
CA PRO A 165 15.03 9.28 -11.65
C PRO A 165 14.51 10.33 -10.65
N PRO A 166 15.36 10.92 -9.77
CA PRO A 166 14.95 11.98 -8.86
C PRO A 166 14.26 13.17 -9.54
N SER A 167 14.61 13.47 -10.78
CA SER A 167 14.02 14.54 -11.59
C SER A 167 12.55 14.33 -11.97
N TRP A 168 12.04 13.08 -11.93
CA TRP A 168 10.65 12.78 -12.23
C TRP A 168 9.72 13.04 -11.05
N ILE A 169 10.25 12.97 -9.83
CA ILE A 169 9.43 12.99 -8.61
C ILE A 169 8.75 14.36 -8.40
N PRO A 170 9.44 15.52 -8.52
CA PRO A 170 8.81 16.82 -8.32
C PRO A 170 7.64 17.11 -9.27
N PRO A 171 7.73 16.94 -10.60
CA PRO A 171 6.60 17.22 -11.48
C PRO A 171 5.40 16.29 -11.23
N LEU A 172 5.63 15.02 -10.88
CA LEU A 172 4.56 14.09 -10.50
C LEU A 172 3.87 14.52 -9.20
N ALA A 173 4.64 14.95 -8.20
CA ALA A 173 4.12 15.44 -6.92
C ALA A 173 3.36 16.77 -7.09
N GLU A 174 3.88 17.68 -7.90
CA GLU A 174 3.22 18.97 -8.19
C GLU A 174 1.88 18.75 -8.90
N TYR A 175 1.83 17.82 -9.86
CA TYR A 175 0.58 17.45 -10.52
C TYR A 175 -0.44 16.89 -9.50
N ALA A 176 -0.01 15.96 -8.65
CA ALA A 176 -0.88 15.40 -7.61
C ALA A 176 -1.38 16.49 -6.65
N ARG A 177 -0.51 17.39 -6.21
CA ARG A 177 -0.84 18.52 -5.33
C ARG A 177 -1.87 19.47 -5.98
N THR A 178 -1.65 19.87 -7.23
CA THR A 178 -2.51 20.80 -7.98
C THR A 178 -3.94 20.23 -8.16
N HIS A 179 -4.05 18.93 -8.34
CA HIS A 179 -5.32 18.26 -8.57
C HIS A 179 -5.91 17.59 -7.31
N GLY A 180 -5.25 17.72 -6.16
CA GLY A 180 -5.71 17.16 -4.89
C GLY A 180 -5.72 15.62 -4.86
N LEU A 181 -4.79 14.97 -5.57
CA LEU A 181 -4.73 13.51 -5.72
C LEU A 181 -3.89 12.85 -4.63
N PRO A 182 -4.14 11.57 -4.29
CA PRO A 182 -3.21 10.74 -3.53
C PRO A 182 -1.86 10.64 -4.23
N PHE A 183 -0.77 10.66 -3.44
CA PHE A 183 0.60 10.56 -3.94
C PHE A 183 1.36 9.51 -3.11
N HIS A 184 1.55 8.32 -3.67
CA HIS A 184 2.13 7.17 -2.97
C HIS A 184 3.48 6.79 -3.57
N MET A 185 4.37 6.21 -2.74
CA MET A 185 5.68 5.76 -3.17
C MET A 185 6.23 4.72 -2.20
N HIS A 186 6.89 3.64 -2.70
CA HIS A 186 7.70 2.77 -1.84
C HIS A 186 8.91 3.54 -1.34
N VAL A 187 9.17 3.52 -0.04
CA VAL A 187 10.23 4.32 0.60
C VAL A 187 10.96 3.49 1.63
N ALA A 188 12.27 3.40 1.47
CA ALA A 188 13.17 2.78 2.45
C ALA A 188 12.75 1.35 2.82
N GLU A 189 12.26 0.59 1.84
CA GLU A 189 11.77 -0.76 2.01
C GLU A 189 12.92 -1.70 2.42
N VAL A 190 14.02 -1.70 1.65
CA VAL A 190 15.17 -2.58 1.88
C VAL A 190 16.47 -1.79 2.01
N ALA A 191 17.44 -2.32 2.74
CA ALA A 191 18.73 -1.64 2.98
C ALA A 191 19.46 -1.24 1.69
N ARG A 192 19.40 -2.08 0.65
CA ARG A 192 20.01 -1.77 -0.65
C ARG A 192 19.43 -0.52 -1.32
N GLU A 193 18.13 -0.22 -1.12
CA GLU A 193 17.55 1.04 -1.61
C GLU A 193 18.24 2.24 -0.97
N ILE A 194 18.52 2.16 0.33
CA ILE A 194 19.25 3.21 1.05
C ILE A 194 20.65 3.40 0.44
N ASP A 195 21.38 2.31 0.27
CA ASP A 195 22.75 2.35 -0.27
C ASP A 195 22.79 2.93 -1.69
N GLU A 196 21.88 2.49 -2.57
CA GLU A 196 21.78 2.98 -3.95
C GLU A 196 21.37 4.47 -3.98
N CYS A 197 20.45 4.90 -3.12
CA CYS A 197 20.03 6.30 -3.02
C CYS A 197 21.17 7.20 -2.50
N LEU A 198 21.89 6.76 -1.46
CA LEU A 198 23.06 7.46 -0.92
C LEU A 198 24.18 7.57 -1.97
N ALA A 199 24.43 6.53 -2.74
CA ALA A 199 25.42 6.53 -3.80
C ALA A 199 25.12 7.56 -4.89
N GLU A 200 23.84 7.65 -5.33
CA GLU A 200 23.38 8.56 -6.39
C GLU A 200 23.27 10.00 -5.89
N THR A 201 22.64 10.22 -4.74
CA THR A 201 22.16 11.55 -4.31
C THR A 201 22.86 12.12 -3.08
N LYS A 202 23.65 11.31 -2.37
CA LYS A 202 24.25 11.60 -1.06
C LYS A 202 23.20 11.78 0.07
N LYS A 203 21.97 11.36 -0.18
CA LYS A 203 20.85 11.46 0.77
C LYS A 203 20.15 10.12 0.91
N ARG A 204 19.54 9.90 2.07
CA ARG A 204 18.63 8.79 2.28
C ARG A 204 17.28 9.06 1.59
N PRO A 205 16.45 8.05 1.32
CA PRO A 205 15.21 8.24 0.54
C PRO A 205 14.30 9.35 1.07
N VAL A 206 13.99 9.39 2.36
CA VAL A 206 13.10 10.43 2.92
C VAL A 206 13.77 11.79 2.96
N GLU A 207 15.08 11.86 3.20
CA GLU A 207 15.83 13.12 3.11
C GLU A 207 15.80 13.68 1.69
N LEU A 208 15.97 12.84 0.68
CA LEU A 208 15.84 13.24 -0.73
C LEU A 208 14.46 13.79 -1.03
N LEU A 209 13.40 13.08 -0.61
CA LEU A 209 12.02 13.50 -0.84
C LEU A 209 11.68 14.82 -0.13
N ALA A 210 12.20 15.04 1.08
CA ALA A 210 12.06 16.31 1.79
C ALA A 210 12.75 17.46 1.05
N ASP A 211 13.98 17.26 0.58
CA ASP A 211 14.73 18.26 -0.18
C ASP A 211 14.10 18.60 -1.53
N LEU A 212 13.48 17.61 -2.17
CA LEU A 212 12.70 17.82 -3.40
C LEU A 212 11.37 18.55 -3.14
N GLY A 213 10.98 18.76 -1.86
CA GLY A 213 9.76 19.46 -1.48
C GLY A 213 8.48 18.69 -1.81
N VAL A 214 8.54 17.36 -1.88
CA VAL A 214 7.41 16.53 -2.34
C VAL A 214 6.61 15.89 -1.20
N LEU A 215 7.11 15.94 0.03
CA LEU A 215 6.37 15.47 1.21
C LEU A 215 5.19 16.41 1.50
N SER A 216 4.03 15.83 1.76
CA SER A 216 2.79 16.58 2.04
C SER A 216 1.80 15.70 2.81
N GLU A 217 0.67 16.29 3.21
CA GLU A 217 -0.41 15.55 3.86
C GLU A 217 -1.10 14.51 2.94
N ARG A 218 -0.85 14.54 1.63
CA ARG A 218 -1.33 13.55 0.65
C ARG A 218 -0.27 12.53 0.27
N PHE A 219 0.95 12.69 0.79
CA PHE A 219 2.02 11.73 0.57
C PHE A 219 1.83 10.50 1.46
N CYS A 220 1.97 9.32 0.86
CA CYS A 220 1.98 8.04 1.57
C CYS A 220 3.27 7.28 1.23
N GLY A 221 4.18 7.22 2.19
CA GLY A 221 5.38 6.37 2.12
C GLY A 221 5.00 4.94 2.45
N VAL A 222 5.16 4.02 1.50
CA VAL A 222 4.88 2.60 1.71
C VAL A 222 6.11 1.95 2.32
N HIS A 223 5.90 1.08 3.29
CA HIS A 223 6.86 0.40 4.16
C HIS A 223 7.51 1.32 5.19
N CYS A 224 8.38 2.23 4.79
CA CYS A 224 9.19 3.03 5.70
C CYS A 224 9.98 2.17 6.70
N THR A 225 10.37 0.94 6.31
CA THR A 225 10.96 -0.08 7.19
C THR A 225 12.32 0.34 7.72
N ASN A 226 13.15 0.94 6.86
CA ASN A 226 14.55 1.27 7.16
C ASN A 226 14.79 2.77 7.37
N ILE A 227 13.79 3.52 7.86
CA ILE A 227 13.95 4.95 8.16
C ILE A 227 14.62 5.17 9.52
N LEU A 228 15.22 6.34 9.67
CA LEU A 228 15.83 6.82 10.93
C LEU A 228 14.87 7.79 11.64
N PRO A 229 15.04 8.03 12.97
CA PRO A 229 14.15 8.92 13.72
C PRO A 229 14.06 10.35 13.17
N HIS A 230 15.11 10.89 12.53
CA HIS A 230 15.03 12.20 11.90
C HIS A 230 14.19 12.18 10.60
N GLU A 231 14.21 11.05 9.85
CA GLU A 231 13.36 10.86 8.67
C GLU A 231 11.88 10.73 9.08
N ALA A 232 11.59 10.07 10.21
CA ALA A 232 10.24 10.05 10.78
C ALA A 232 9.75 11.48 11.12
N ARG A 233 10.62 12.36 11.63
CA ARG A 233 10.25 13.77 11.87
C ARG A 233 9.91 14.50 10.58
N LEU A 234 10.68 14.33 9.51
CA LEU A 234 10.38 14.95 8.21
C LEU A 234 9.00 14.52 7.68
N LEU A 235 8.66 13.23 7.79
CA LEU A 235 7.32 12.73 7.44
C LEU A 235 6.23 13.33 8.34
N GLY A 236 6.48 13.44 9.64
CA GLY A 236 5.54 14.00 10.60
C GLY A 236 5.27 15.49 10.41
N GLU A 237 6.32 16.29 10.15
CA GLU A 237 6.21 17.72 9.83
C GLU A 237 5.37 17.96 8.58
N ALA A 238 5.48 17.07 7.59
CA ALA A 238 4.66 17.07 6.39
C ALA A 238 3.24 16.52 6.60
N ARG A 239 2.91 15.99 7.79
CA ARG A 239 1.66 15.27 8.07
C ARG A 239 1.41 14.11 7.11
N ALA A 240 2.47 13.48 6.65
CA ALA A 240 2.42 12.38 5.71
C ALA A 240 1.84 11.10 6.33
N PHE A 241 1.50 10.15 5.46
CA PHE A 241 1.18 8.78 5.87
C PHE A 241 2.42 7.88 5.77
N ALA A 242 2.46 6.84 6.60
CA ALA A 242 3.30 5.67 6.41
C ALA A 242 2.39 4.43 6.37
N CYS A 243 2.44 3.71 5.26
CA CYS A 243 1.67 2.50 5.04
C CYS A 243 2.54 1.29 5.35
N VAL A 244 2.24 0.60 6.45
CA VAL A 244 2.96 -0.60 6.89
C VAL A 244 2.30 -1.82 6.30
N CYS A 245 3.09 -2.69 5.66
CA CYS A 245 2.63 -3.90 4.96
C CYS A 245 3.15 -5.14 5.70
N ALA A 246 2.72 -5.31 6.96
CA ALA A 246 3.36 -6.21 7.92
C ALA A 246 3.41 -7.68 7.47
N THR A 247 2.39 -8.18 6.77
CA THR A 247 2.37 -9.55 6.26
C THR A 247 3.39 -9.75 5.14
N THR A 248 3.55 -8.77 4.25
CA THR A 248 4.56 -8.80 3.19
C THR A 248 5.97 -8.59 3.74
N GLU A 249 6.17 -7.62 4.62
CA GLU A 249 7.47 -7.34 5.26
C GLU A 249 8.01 -8.57 6.02
N ARG A 250 7.11 -9.35 6.65
CA ARG A 250 7.46 -10.64 7.26
C ARG A 250 7.82 -11.71 6.24
N ASP A 251 7.07 -11.78 5.15
CA ASP A 251 7.26 -12.78 4.08
C ASP A 251 8.60 -12.56 3.35
N LEU A 252 8.96 -11.30 3.12
CA LEU A 252 10.18 -10.91 2.42
C LEU A 252 11.40 -10.76 3.35
N GLY A 253 11.18 -10.66 4.65
CA GLY A 253 12.24 -10.44 5.62
C GLY A 253 12.84 -9.03 5.58
N ASP A 254 12.04 -8.01 5.24
CA ASP A 254 12.49 -6.62 5.07
C ASP A 254 12.88 -5.96 6.40
N GLY A 255 12.34 -6.46 7.51
CA GLY A 255 12.59 -5.94 8.85
C GLY A 255 11.34 -5.39 9.52
N LEU A 256 11.54 -4.62 10.57
CA LEU A 256 10.49 -4.00 11.36
C LEU A 256 10.66 -2.47 11.35
N PRO A 257 9.66 -1.69 10.89
CA PRO A 257 9.71 -0.24 10.98
C PRO A 257 9.73 0.22 12.45
N ASP A 258 10.38 1.34 12.73
CA ASP A 258 10.33 1.98 14.05
C ASP A 258 9.00 2.73 14.23
N LEU A 259 7.96 1.97 14.62
CA LEU A 259 6.61 2.52 14.81
C LEU A 259 6.56 3.52 15.97
N GLY A 260 7.42 3.35 16.98
CA GLY A 260 7.58 4.30 18.08
C GLY A 260 8.05 5.66 17.58
N ALA A 261 9.07 5.72 16.74
CA ALA A 261 9.58 6.96 16.14
C ALA A 261 8.55 7.61 15.20
N LEU A 262 7.86 6.83 14.39
CA LEU A 262 6.80 7.32 13.51
C LEU A 262 5.66 7.97 14.28
N ARG A 263 5.14 7.31 15.33
CA ARG A 263 4.06 7.85 16.18
C ARG A 263 4.52 9.07 16.99
N ALA A 264 5.72 9.03 17.57
CA ALA A 264 6.29 10.16 18.30
C ALA A 264 6.45 11.40 17.41
N SER A 265 6.58 11.21 16.11
CA SER A 265 6.67 12.27 15.10
C SER A 265 5.30 12.67 14.51
N ASN A 266 4.19 12.11 15.00
CA ASN A 266 2.82 12.33 14.49
C ASN A 266 2.63 11.92 13.01
N VAL A 267 3.37 10.94 12.52
CA VAL A 267 3.12 10.34 11.21
C VAL A 267 1.81 9.55 11.28
N ARG A 268 0.95 9.71 10.27
CA ARG A 268 -0.33 9.01 10.20
C ARG A 268 -0.09 7.59 9.67
N LEU A 269 -0.22 6.59 10.55
CA LEU A 269 -0.06 5.20 10.14
C LEU A 269 -1.31 4.68 9.44
N CYS A 270 -1.12 3.82 8.45
CA CYS A 270 -2.14 2.99 7.84
C CYS A 270 -1.55 1.63 7.44
N THR A 271 -2.39 0.68 7.02
CA THR A 271 -1.97 -0.66 6.65
C THR A 271 -2.14 -0.95 5.16
N GLY A 272 -1.31 -1.82 4.62
CA GLY A 272 -1.38 -2.34 3.27
C GLY A 272 -1.26 -3.86 3.23
N ILE A 273 -2.06 -4.52 2.37
CA ILE A 273 -1.96 -5.97 2.13
C ILE A 273 -0.79 -6.32 1.21
N ASP A 274 -0.41 -5.38 0.37
CA ASP A 274 0.71 -5.40 -0.57
C ASP A 274 0.71 -6.61 -1.51
N SER A 275 1.55 -7.62 -1.28
CA SER A 275 1.79 -8.76 -2.19
C SER A 275 0.67 -9.82 -2.20
N HIS A 276 -0.35 -9.69 -1.38
CA HIS A 276 -1.40 -10.69 -1.20
C HIS A 276 -0.91 -12.09 -0.81
N VAL A 277 0.23 -12.20 -0.15
CA VAL A 277 0.72 -13.48 0.38
C VAL A 277 -0.28 -14.07 1.37
N VAL A 278 -0.85 -13.23 2.21
CA VAL A 278 -1.98 -13.52 3.11
C VAL A 278 -3.03 -12.42 2.94
N THR A 279 -4.32 -12.76 2.97
CA THR A 279 -5.40 -11.76 3.03
C THR A 279 -5.98 -11.76 4.43
N ASP A 280 -5.30 -11.09 5.35
CA ASP A 280 -5.76 -10.90 6.73
C ASP A 280 -5.47 -9.45 7.21
N PRO A 281 -6.37 -8.50 6.94
CA PRO A 281 -6.20 -7.11 7.36
C PRO A 281 -6.22 -6.94 8.90
N PHE A 282 -6.76 -7.92 9.64
CA PHE A 282 -6.68 -7.91 11.10
C PHE A 282 -5.25 -8.20 11.59
N ASP A 283 -4.53 -9.08 10.88
CA ASP A 283 -3.15 -9.37 11.21
C ASP A 283 -2.24 -8.17 10.90
N ASP A 284 -2.38 -7.53 9.72
CA ASP A 284 -1.65 -6.32 9.40
C ASP A 284 -1.90 -5.20 10.42
N MET A 285 -3.16 -4.95 10.77
CA MET A 285 -3.52 -3.96 11.78
C MET A 285 -2.92 -4.29 13.16
N ARG A 286 -3.06 -5.54 13.61
CA ARG A 286 -2.55 -6.01 14.91
C ARG A 286 -1.03 -5.93 14.98
N ALA A 287 -0.35 -6.17 13.86
CA ALA A 287 1.10 -6.14 13.77
C ALA A 287 1.69 -4.76 14.12
N LEU A 288 0.96 -3.67 13.86
CA LEU A 288 1.38 -2.30 14.26
C LEU A 288 1.63 -2.14 15.77
N GLU A 289 1.04 -2.99 16.58
CA GLU A 289 1.30 -3.01 18.01
C GLU A 289 2.18 -4.21 18.40
N THR A 290 1.89 -5.42 17.87
CA THR A 290 2.56 -6.63 18.34
C THR A 290 4.01 -6.74 17.90
N HIS A 291 4.36 -6.22 16.72
CA HIS A 291 5.76 -6.13 16.29
C HIS A 291 6.55 -5.14 17.17
N GLU A 292 5.96 -4.00 17.48
CA GLU A 292 6.58 -3.00 18.37
C GLU A 292 6.78 -3.55 19.78
N ARG A 293 5.84 -4.35 20.31
CA ARG A 293 6.01 -5.07 21.58
C ARG A 293 7.23 -5.98 21.57
N LEU A 294 7.44 -6.72 20.49
CA LEU A 294 8.61 -7.60 20.35
C LEU A 294 9.90 -6.79 20.24
N ARG A 295 9.89 -5.72 19.43
CA ARG A 295 11.05 -4.85 19.23
C ARG A 295 11.49 -4.16 20.53
N THR A 296 10.53 -3.63 21.30
CA THR A 296 10.80 -2.84 22.52
C THR A 296 10.75 -3.64 23.81
N ARG A 297 10.24 -4.88 23.79
CA ARG A 297 9.96 -5.72 24.96
C ARG A 297 9.01 -5.04 25.96
N THR A 298 8.09 -4.22 25.45
CA THR A 298 7.08 -3.49 26.23
C THR A 298 5.70 -4.02 25.88
N ARG A 299 4.84 -4.31 26.86
CA ARG A 299 3.58 -4.98 26.62
C ARG A 299 2.55 -4.11 25.88
N VAL A 300 2.41 -2.87 26.19
CA VAL A 300 1.55 -1.90 25.49
C VAL A 300 2.46 -0.76 25.06
N THR A 301 2.72 -0.66 23.76
CA THR A 301 3.73 0.27 23.27
C THR A 301 3.15 1.65 23.04
N PHE A 302 1.85 1.70 22.72
CA PHE A 302 1.15 2.98 22.68
C PHE A 302 -0.32 2.76 23.04
N ALA A 303 -0.86 3.72 23.75
CA ALA A 303 -2.28 3.91 23.91
C ALA A 303 -2.52 5.41 24.01
N PRO A 304 -3.47 5.97 23.26
CA PRO A 304 -3.90 7.36 23.51
C PRO A 304 -4.36 7.51 24.94
N LYS A 305 -4.19 8.70 25.51
CA LYS A 305 -4.66 8.96 26.87
C LYS A 305 -6.16 8.67 26.97
N ASN A 306 -6.55 7.79 27.89
CA ASN A 306 -7.92 7.32 28.11
C ASN A 306 -8.55 6.49 26.96
N ALA A 307 -7.75 5.89 26.08
CA ALA A 307 -8.19 4.97 25.05
C ALA A 307 -7.40 3.67 25.11
N THR A 308 -7.89 2.63 24.43
CA THR A 308 -7.15 1.39 24.26
C THR A 308 -6.33 1.43 22.96
N PRO A 309 -5.29 0.59 22.81
CA PRO A 309 -4.61 0.45 21.54
C PRO A 309 -5.56 0.05 20.38
N ALA A 310 -6.64 -0.67 20.68
CA ALA A 310 -7.58 -1.18 19.68
C ALA A 310 -8.30 -0.05 18.92
N GLU A 311 -8.69 1.04 19.59
CA GLU A 311 -9.34 2.17 18.92
C GLU A 311 -8.42 2.82 17.90
N GLN A 312 -7.17 3.04 18.26
CA GLN A 312 -6.17 3.61 17.34
C GLN A 312 -5.83 2.65 16.22
N LEU A 313 -5.64 1.37 16.53
CA LEU A 313 -5.36 0.34 15.51
C LEU A 313 -6.51 0.22 14.50
N TRP A 314 -7.77 0.27 14.97
CA TRP A 314 -8.92 0.24 14.07
C TRP A 314 -8.92 1.44 13.13
N ARG A 315 -8.63 2.65 13.63
CA ARG A 315 -8.50 3.85 12.79
C ARG A 315 -7.38 3.70 11.76
N GLU A 316 -6.21 3.21 12.18
CA GLU A 316 -5.06 2.95 11.32
C GLU A 316 -5.38 1.90 10.23
N GLY A 317 -6.13 0.84 10.57
CA GLY A 317 -6.58 -0.21 9.65
C GLY A 317 -7.84 0.13 8.85
N SER A 318 -8.44 1.31 9.03
CA SER A 318 -9.69 1.70 8.35
C SER A 318 -9.64 3.14 7.82
N THR A 319 -10.06 4.13 8.60
CA THR A 319 -10.27 5.51 8.13
C THR A 319 -8.96 6.19 7.70
N HIS A 320 -7.83 5.93 8.35
CA HIS A 320 -6.54 6.45 7.91
C HIS A 320 -6.14 5.89 6.53
N GLY A 321 -6.32 4.57 6.32
CA GLY A 321 -6.08 3.96 5.01
C GLY A 321 -6.99 4.53 3.92
N ALA A 322 -8.27 4.72 4.23
CA ALA A 322 -9.21 5.35 3.30
C ALA A 322 -8.81 6.80 2.96
N THR A 323 -8.35 7.57 3.96
CA THR A 323 -7.87 8.95 3.74
C THR A 323 -6.59 8.98 2.92
N ALA A 324 -5.64 8.07 3.16
CA ALA A 324 -4.44 7.93 2.33
C ALA A 324 -4.79 7.63 0.86
N CYS A 325 -5.89 6.90 0.64
CA CYS A 325 -6.47 6.62 -0.68
C CYS A 325 -7.29 7.79 -1.27
N GLY A 326 -7.37 8.94 -0.60
CA GLY A 326 -8.09 10.13 -1.08
C GLY A 326 -9.60 10.11 -0.87
N PHE A 327 -10.12 9.24 0.01
CA PHE A 327 -11.52 9.23 0.42
C PHE A 327 -11.68 9.96 1.75
N ASP A 328 -12.82 10.65 1.92
CA ASP A 328 -13.14 11.31 3.17
C ASP A 328 -13.40 10.28 4.28
N GLU A 329 -12.87 10.53 5.46
CA GLU A 329 -13.05 9.66 6.64
C GLU A 329 -14.54 9.45 6.96
N SER A 330 -15.34 10.51 6.87
CA SER A 330 -16.79 10.50 7.14
C SER A 330 -17.60 9.68 6.14
N SER A 331 -17.05 9.39 4.97
CA SER A 331 -17.70 8.61 3.91
C SER A 331 -17.36 7.12 3.93
N SER A 332 -16.63 6.65 4.95
CA SER A 332 -16.20 5.25 5.03
C SER A 332 -17.41 4.30 5.08
N PRO A 333 -17.50 3.31 4.16
CA PRO A 333 -18.53 2.29 4.26
C PRO A 333 -18.40 1.54 5.57
N MET A 334 -19.54 1.15 6.15
CA MET A 334 -19.56 0.48 7.45
C MET A 334 -19.58 -1.04 7.26
N ILE A 335 -19.06 -1.75 8.24
CA ILE A 335 -19.18 -3.21 8.38
C ILE A 335 -19.87 -3.53 9.70
N GLU A 336 -20.55 -4.67 9.74
CA GLU A 336 -21.18 -5.19 10.94
C GLU A 336 -20.41 -6.43 11.44
N ILE A 337 -20.11 -6.43 12.74
CA ILE A 337 -19.54 -7.59 13.44
C ILE A 337 -20.58 -8.06 14.44
N ASP A 338 -20.91 -9.35 14.37
CA ASP A 338 -21.85 -9.98 15.31
C ASP A 338 -21.20 -10.11 16.70
N PRO A 339 -21.69 -9.40 17.73
CA PRO A 339 -21.18 -9.56 19.09
C PRO A 339 -21.41 -10.96 19.67
N GLY A 340 -22.38 -11.71 19.11
CA GLY A 340 -22.68 -13.10 19.49
C GLY A 340 -21.75 -14.14 18.85
N HIS A 341 -20.78 -13.72 18.02
CA HIS A 341 -19.84 -14.66 17.40
C HIS A 341 -19.05 -15.46 18.46
N PRO A 342 -18.84 -16.78 18.29
CA PRO A 342 -18.16 -17.61 19.30
C PRO A 342 -16.80 -17.10 19.77
N THR A 343 -16.02 -16.47 18.90
CA THR A 343 -14.74 -15.84 19.27
C THR A 343 -14.89 -14.72 20.30
N LEU A 344 -16.07 -14.09 20.37
CA LEU A 344 -16.36 -12.97 21.28
C LEU A 344 -17.18 -13.43 22.49
N ALA A 345 -17.45 -14.73 22.64
CA ALA A 345 -18.19 -15.27 23.77
C ALA A 345 -17.52 -14.91 25.11
N LEU A 346 -18.32 -14.52 26.09
CA LEU A 346 -17.88 -14.10 27.43
C LEU A 346 -17.05 -12.80 27.47
N VAL A 347 -16.95 -12.07 26.35
CA VAL A 347 -16.32 -10.75 26.33
C VAL A 347 -17.31 -9.71 26.86
N GLU A 348 -16.89 -8.95 27.86
CA GLU A 348 -17.69 -7.83 28.39
C GLU A 348 -17.89 -6.76 27.30
N PRO A 349 -19.06 -6.10 27.24
CA PRO A 349 -19.36 -5.10 26.20
C PRO A 349 -18.29 -3.99 26.05
N GLY A 350 -17.71 -3.54 27.14
CA GLY A 350 -16.67 -2.52 27.15
C GLY A 350 -15.32 -2.95 26.54
N ASN A 351 -15.11 -4.27 26.37
CA ASN A 351 -13.87 -4.86 25.86
C ASN A 351 -14.04 -5.44 24.44
N LEU A 352 -15.21 -5.26 23.81
CA LEU A 352 -15.50 -5.88 22.52
C LEU A 352 -14.51 -5.47 21.43
N LEU A 353 -14.17 -4.17 21.33
CA LEU A 353 -13.23 -3.70 20.30
C LEU A 353 -11.82 -4.27 20.52
N ASP A 354 -11.37 -4.35 21.78
CA ASP A 354 -10.08 -4.99 22.10
C ASP A 354 -10.08 -6.46 21.72
N ALA A 355 -11.16 -7.19 21.99
CA ALA A 355 -11.29 -8.60 21.61
C ALA A 355 -11.33 -8.77 20.07
N ILE A 356 -12.04 -7.90 19.37
CA ILE A 356 -12.09 -7.91 17.90
C ILE A 356 -10.69 -7.71 17.32
N VAL A 357 -9.95 -6.72 17.79
CA VAL A 357 -8.61 -6.38 17.28
C VAL A 357 -7.58 -7.43 17.66
N PHE A 358 -7.51 -7.83 18.94
CA PHE A 358 -6.41 -8.67 19.44
C PHE A 358 -6.70 -10.19 19.43
N SER A 359 -7.95 -10.59 19.36
CA SER A 359 -8.36 -12.00 19.40
C SER A 359 -9.22 -12.41 18.21
N GLY A 360 -9.76 -11.45 17.48
CA GLY A 360 -10.55 -11.68 16.28
C GLY A 360 -9.70 -11.93 15.03
N GLY A 361 -10.36 -11.95 13.90
CA GLY A 361 -9.76 -12.15 12.58
C GLY A 361 -10.83 -12.22 11.50
N VAL A 362 -10.43 -12.63 10.31
CA VAL A 362 -11.32 -12.73 9.12
C VAL A 362 -12.57 -13.55 9.38
N SER A 363 -12.52 -14.55 10.29
CA SER A 363 -13.70 -15.35 10.69
C SER A 363 -14.85 -14.53 11.25
N LEU A 364 -14.57 -13.34 11.83
CA LEU A 364 -15.62 -12.45 12.30
C LEU A 364 -16.46 -11.83 11.16
N MET A 365 -15.96 -11.88 9.92
CA MET A 365 -16.62 -11.36 8.73
C MET A 365 -17.44 -12.41 7.98
N THR A 366 -17.27 -13.69 8.30
CA THR A 366 -17.87 -14.81 7.55
C THR A 366 -19.17 -15.33 8.15
N SER A 367 -19.71 -14.67 9.18
CA SER A 367 -20.95 -15.11 9.82
C SER A 367 -22.19 -14.72 9.01
N ARG A 368 -22.81 -15.74 8.42
CA ARG A 368 -24.16 -15.98 7.86
C ARG A 368 -24.27 -16.03 6.37
#